data_d3d7ccf8bed80e23aa6b03048cf91215
#
_entry.id   d3d7ccf8bed80e23aa6b03048cf91215
#
_cell.length_a   1.000
_cell.length_b   1.000
_cell.length_c   1.000
_cell.angle_alpha   90.00
_cell.angle_beta   90.00
_cell.angle_gamma   90.00
#
_symmetry.space_group_name_H-M   'P 1'
#
loop_
_entity.id
_entity.type
_entity.pdbx_description
1 polymer ?
#
loop_
_entity_poly.entity_id
_entity_poly.type
_entity_poly.pdbx_seq_one_letter_code
_entity_poly.pdbx_strand_id
1 'polypeptide(L)'
;MTNMKSQNKRPKGQNPAKTLKRLMGIILKNYTPHCIVVLLCIFGSAFVSVKGTLFMQTLIDDYILPLMSQSNPDFRPLGMAIMKLALFFIAGALMTYTYNRIMVNVSQGTMKKIRIDVFTHMESLPIKYFDTHAHGDIMSIYTNDIDTLRQMISQSIPQLVNSAATIVSVFISMIILNIPLTILTLIMVAIMVFTTGNIAGKAGSYFMKQQKSIGELNGFIEEMMEGQKVVKVFCHEEESIKDFNKLNEQLFDSANNANAFANILMPINVNLGNLSYVACAILGSILAISGVTSLTLGALASFLQLNKSFSQPISQVSQQLNSIIMALAGAERVFSLLDEKPEVDNGYVTLVNAIEDEEGNVKECEEHTGTWAWKHPHSDGTVTLTKLLGDVTFNDVDFGYNEDKTILHNIKLYAEPGQKVAFVGSTGAGKTTITNLINRFYDIQDGKIKYDGININKIKKADLRRSLGIVLQDTHLFTGTVADNIRYGNLDASDEEVAKAAKLANADGFIERLPQGYDTVLTGDGSNLSQGQRQLLAIARAAIADPPVLILDEATSSIDTRTEHLVQGGMDSLMYGRTTFVIAHRLSTVRNSDAIMVLEQGRIIERGSHESLIAKAGKYYQLYTGAFELE
;
A
#
# COMPACT_ATOMS: atom_id res chain seq x y z
N MET A 1 -20.66 5.32 -21.84
CA MET A 1 -19.33 5.10 -22.43
C MET A 1 -18.56 6.41 -22.40
N THR A 2 -17.92 6.72 -21.32
CA THR A 2 -17.13 7.95 -21.17
C THR A 2 -15.70 7.51 -20.92
N ASN A 3 -14.84 7.84 -21.90
CA ASN A 3 -13.41 7.56 -21.92
C ASN A 3 -12.71 8.06 -20.63
N MET A 4 -12.60 7.25 -19.63
CA MET A 4 -11.58 7.39 -18.60
C MET A 4 -10.25 6.90 -19.18
N LYS A 5 -9.60 7.71 -19.99
CA LYS A 5 -8.16 7.65 -20.15
C LYS A 5 -7.55 8.05 -18.82
N SER A 6 -7.29 7.07 -17.96
CA SER A 6 -6.41 7.27 -16.81
C SER A 6 -5.09 7.78 -17.38
N GLN A 7 -4.85 9.07 -17.20
CA GLN A 7 -3.54 9.66 -17.41
C GLN A 7 -2.66 9.12 -16.28
N ASN A 8 -2.15 7.91 -16.48
CA ASN A 8 -1.02 7.38 -15.74
C ASN A 8 0.19 8.26 -16.12
N LYS A 9 0.22 9.49 -15.63
CA LYS A 9 1.44 10.30 -15.58
C LYS A 9 2.32 9.58 -14.58
N ARG A 10 3.20 8.68 -15.11
CA ARG A 10 4.34 8.21 -14.32
C ARG A 10 4.93 9.42 -13.61
N PRO A 11 5.05 9.42 -12.28
CA PRO A 11 5.72 10.51 -11.58
C PRO A 11 7.07 10.72 -12.27
N LYS A 12 7.43 11.98 -12.55
CA LYS A 12 8.71 12.36 -13.18
C LYS A 12 9.81 11.65 -12.40
N GLY A 13 10.52 10.72 -13.06
CA GLY A 13 11.43 9.76 -12.46
C GLY A 13 12.32 10.40 -11.40
N GLN A 14 12.07 10.05 -10.15
CA GLN A 14 13.05 10.32 -9.11
C GLN A 14 14.29 9.50 -9.45
N ASN A 15 15.46 10.09 -9.25
CA ASN A 15 16.73 9.46 -9.56
C ASN A 15 16.89 8.18 -8.69
N PRO A 16 16.99 6.95 -9.29
CA PRO A 16 17.12 5.72 -8.53
C PRO A 16 18.23 5.75 -7.49
N ALA A 17 19.30 6.53 -7.75
CA ALA A 17 20.39 6.75 -6.80
C ALA A 17 19.92 7.52 -5.54
N LYS A 18 18.98 8.45 -5.66
CA LYS A 18 18.42 9.19 -4.52
C LYS A 18 17.54 8.26 -3.65
N THR A 19 16.74 7.41 -4.29
CA THR A 19 15.91 6.40 -3.62
C THR A 19 16.79 5.39 -2.86
N LEU A 20 17.84 4.87 -3.51
CA LEU A 20 18.81 3.97 -2.88
C LEU A 20 19.51 4.65 -1.69
N LYS A 21 19.95 5.89 -1.86
CA LYS A 21 20.60 6.67 -0.77
C LYS A 21 19.67 6.84 0.43
N ARG A 22 18.40 7.14 0.20
CA ARG A 22 17.39 7.29 1.26
C ARG A 22 17.18 5.97 2.00
N LEU A 23 17.03 4.86 1.27
CA LEU A 23 16.88 3.53 1.86
C LEU A 23 18.11 3.10 2.66
N MET A 24 19.30 3.28 2.08
CA MET A 24 20.56 3.01 2.80
C MET A 24 20.72 3.88 4.04
N GLY A 25 20.25 5.14 4.00
CA GLY A 25 20.19 6.01 5.17
C GLY A 25 19.35 5.45 6.31
N ILE A 26 18.18 4.87 5.99
CA ILE A 26 17.31 4.22 6.99
C ILE A 26 18.00 3.00 7.60
N ILE A 27 18.64 2.16 6.77
CA ILE A 27 19.35 0.96 7.23
C ILE A 27 20.54 1.34 8.10
N LEU A 28 21.40 2.22 7.61
CA LEU A 28 22.61 2.62 8.32
C LEU A 28 22.31 3.34 9.63
N LYS A 29 21.28 4.21 9.68
CA LYS A 29 20.89 4.89 10.93
C LYS A 29 20.58 3.91 12.08
N ASN A 30 20.00 2.76 11.76
CA ASN A 30 19.52 1.81 12.77
C ASN A 30 20.44 0.59 12.96
N TYR A 31 21.24 0.22 11.93
CA TYR A 31 21.94 -1.07 11.89
C TYR A 31 23.41 -0.94 11.47
N THR A 32 24.07 0.23 11.64
CA THR A 32 25.49 0.44 11.28
C THR A 32 26.42 -0.65 11.82
N PRO A 33 26.40 -1.03 13.11
CA PRO A 33 27.32 -2.06 13.60
C PRO A 33 27.08 -3.42 12.96
N HIS A 34 25.81 -3.77 12.70
CA HIS A 34 25.44 -5.01 12.01
C HIS A 34 25.97 -5.03 10.58
N CYS A 35 25.84 -3.92 9.85
CA CYS A 35 26.35 -3.79 8.48
C CYS A 35 27.88 -3.92 8.43
N ILE A 36 28.63 -3.38 9.39
CA ILE A 36 30.10 -3.52 9.49
C ILE A 36 30.46 -4.99 9.68
N VAL A 37 29.82 -5.69 10.61
CA VAL A 37 30.08 -7.13 10.84
C VAL A 37 29.75 -7.93 9.59
N VAL A 38 28.64 -7.63 8.90
CA VAL A 38 28.26 -8.29 7.64
C VAL A 38 29.35 -8.10 6.57
N LEU A 39 29.85 -6.89 6.38
CA LEU A 39 30.93 -6.62 5.43
C LEU A 39 32.19 -7.40 5.78
N LEU A 40 32.62 -7.38 7.04
CA LEU A 40 33.79 -8.15 7.50
C LEU A 40 33.59 -9.65 7.25
N CYS A 41 32.42 -10.20 7.53
CA CYS A 41 32.14 -11.62 7.28
C CYS A 41 32.10 -11.95 5.78
N ILE A 42 31.59 -11.07 4.92
CA ILE A 42 31.55 -11.26 3.46
C ILE A 42 33.01 -11.27 2.92
N PHE A 43 33.81 -10.26 3.25
CA PHE A 43 35.21 -10.23 2.82
C PHE A 43 36.01 -11.41 3.37
N GLY A 44 35.78 -11.78 4.63
CA GLY A 44 36.39 -12.95 5.24
C GLY A 44 36.04 -14.26 4.53
N SER A 45 34.75 -14.46 4.23
CA SER A 45 34.30 -15.67 3.51
C SER A 45 34.85 -15.74 2.07
N ALA A 46 34.88 -14.60 1.36
CA ALA A 46 35.48 -14.52 0.03
C ALA A 46 37.00 -14.84 0.06
N PHE A 47 37.70 -14.30 1.05
CA PHE A 47 39.13 -14.60 1.25
C PHE A 47 39.39 -16.08 1.53
N VAL A 48 38.57 -16.71 2.41
CA VAL A 48 38.66 -18.15 2.70
C VAL A 48 38.42 -18.98 1.43
N SER A 49 37.45 -18.64 0.62
CA SER A 49 37.15 -19.33 -0.63
C SER A 49 38.31 -19.30 -1.61
N VAL A 50 38.93 -18.13 -1.79
CA VAL A 50 40.07 -17.96 -2.70
C VAL A 50 41.33 -18.66 -2.16
N LYS A 51 41.61 -18.54 -0.86
CA LYS A 51 42.73 -19.26 -0.21
C LYS A 51 42.56 -20.78 -0.30
N GLY A 52 41.33 -21.28 -0.14
CA GLY A 52 41.05 -22.69 -0.34
C GLY A 52 41.34 -23.19 -1.76
N THR A 53 41.05 -22.35 -2.76
CA THR A 53 41.38 -22.64 -4.17
C THR A 53 42.88 -22.61 -4.42
N LEU A 54 43.62 -21.64 -3.86
CA LEU A 54 45.06 -21.53 -3.98
C LEU A 54 45.81 -22.67 -3.25
N PHE A 55 45.22 -23.24 -2.20
CA PHE A 55 45.77 -24.38 -1.49
C PHE A 55 45.95 -25.61 -2.39
N MET A 56 45.21 -25.71 -3.50
CA MET A 56 45.40 -26.77 -4.48
C MET A 56 46.83 -26.77 -5.04
N GLN A 57 47.41 -25.58 -5.25
CA GLN A 57 48.81 -25.46 -5.64
C GLN A 57 49.74 -26.04 -4.55
N THR A 58 49.60 -25.59 -3.31
CA THR A 58 50.38 -26.07 -2.17
C THR A 58 50.22 -27.59 -1.99
N LEU A 59 48.99 -28.09 -2.14
CA LEU A 59 48.71 -29.52 -2.02
C LEU A 59 49.47 -30.35 -3.04
N ILE A 60 49.46 -29.93 -4.30
CA ILE A 60 50.13 -30.67 -5.40
C ILE A 60 51.64 -30.50 -5.32
N ASP A 61 52.13 -29.25 -5.27
CA ASP A 61 53.55 -28.94 -5.42
C ASP A 61 54.37 -29.27 -4.15
N ASP A 62 53.84 -28.98 -2.95
CA ASP A 62 54.58 -29.10 -1.71
C ASP A 62 54.38 -30.42 -0.98
N TYR A 63 53.25 -31.14 -1.26
CA TYR A 63 52.93 -32.40 -0.57
C TYR A 63 52.86 -33.59 -1.52
N ILE A 64 52.07 -33.57 -2.59
CA ILE A 64 51.81 -34.74 -3.43
C ILE A 64 53.06 -35.10 -4.24
N LEU A 65 53.62 -34.17 -5.01
CA LEU A 65 54.78 -34.41 -5.84
C LEU A 65 56.00 -34.89 -5.03
N PRO A 66 56.36 -34.30 -3.87
CA PRO A 66 57.44 -34.80 -3.03
C PRO A 66 57.18 -36.20 -2.45
N LEU A 67 55.93 -36.50 -2.07
CA LEU A 67 55.56 -37.83 -1.53
C LEU A 67 55.66 -38.91 -2.61
N MET A 68 55.34 -38.60 -3.89
CA MET A 68 55.47 -39.56 -4.99
C MET A 68 56.90 -39.95 -5.32
N SER A 69 57.89 -39.11 -4.95
CA SER A 69 59.31 -39.36 -5.18
C SER A 69 59.99 -40.15 -4.02
N GLN A 70 59.28 -40.39 -2.92
CA GLN A 70 59.84 -41.09 -1.73
C GLN A 70 59.52 -42.58 -1.75
N SER A 71 60.49 -43.43 -1.41
CA SER A 71 60.32 -44.88 -1.32
C SER A 71 59.44 -45.32 -0.11
N ASN A 72 59.30 -44.48 0.93
CA ASN A 72 58.50 -44.70 2.11
C ASN A 72 57.82 -43.39 2.54
N PRO A 73 56.63 -43.04 1.94
CA PRO A 73 56.00 -41.74 2.13
C PRO A 73 55.41 -41.56 3.52
N ASP A 74 55.75 -40.45 4.21
CA ASP A 74 55.07 -40.04 5.45
C ASP A 74 53.88 -39.11 5.13
N PHE A 75 52.65 -39.60 5.38
CA PHE A 75 51.38 -38.87 5.11
C PHE A 75 50.97 -37.91 6.25
N ARG A 76 51.69 -37.86 7.38
CA ARG A 76 51.34 -37.01 8.52
C ARG A 76 51.33 -35.52 8.19
N PRO A 77 52.34 -34.98 7.47
CA PRO A 77 52.36 -33.55 7.07
C PRO A 77 51.17 -33.18 6.16
N LEU A 78 50.81 -34.07 5.21
CA LEU A 78 49.67 -33.92 4.34
C LEU A 78 48.34 -33.91 5.14
N GLY A 79 48.20 -34.84 6.07
CA GLY A 79 47.02 -34.89 6.94
C GLY A 79 46.84 -33.63 7.79
N MET A 80 47.93 -33.09 8.34
CA MET A 80 47.91 -31.81 9.09
C MET A 80 47.57 -30.62 8.20
N ALA A 81 48.05 -30.58 6.96
CA ALA A 81 47.73 -29.52 6.00
C ALA A 81 46.22 -29.53 5.61
N ILE A 82 45.69 -30.72 5.34
CA ILE A 82 44.24 -30.90 5.05
C ILE A 82 43.41 -30.51 6.26
N MET A 83 43.82 -30.87 7.48
CA MET A 83 43.08 -30.50 8.70
C MET A 83 43.08 -28.98 8.92
N LYS A 84 44.17 -28.29 8.67
CA LYS A 84 44.23 -26.82 8.71
C LYS A 84 43.30 -26.19 7.69
N LEU A 85 43.23 -26.74 6.48
CA LEU A 85 42.32 -26.26 5.44
C LEU A 85 40.84 -26.51 5.85
N ALA A 86 40.52 -27.66 6.41
CA ALA A 86 39.18 -27.97 6.91
C ALA A 86 38.71 -26.95 7.97
N LEU A 87 39.58 -26.62 8.94
CA LEU A 87 39.30 -25.58 9.94
C LEU A 87 39.06 -24.20 9.30
N PHE A 88 39.84 -23.90 8.24
CA PHE A 88 39.69 -22.65 7.49
C PHE A 88 38.30 -22.59 6.78
N PHE A 89 37.87 -23.67 6.15
CA PHE A 89 36.54 -23.75 5.53
C PHE A 89 35.41 -23.69 6.56
N ILE A 90 35.59 -24.31 7.74
CA ILE A 90 34.62 -24.20 8.84
C ILE A 90 34.47 -22.73 9.27
N ALA A 91 35.59 -22.01 9.41
CA ALA A 91 35.54 -20.56 9.72
C ALA A 91 34.80 -19.77 8.63
N GLY A 92 35.04 -20.06 7.34
CA GLY A 92 34.33 -19.46 6.22
C GLY A 92 32.84 -19.76 6.24
N ALA A 93 32.46 -20.99 6.55
CA ALA A 93 31.03 -21.37 6.69
C ALA A 93 30.36 -20.65 7.86
N LEU A 94 31.05 -20.52 9.00
CA LEU A 94 30.57 -19.73 10.14
C LEU A 94 30.38 -18.25 9.80
N MET A 95 31.32 -17.65 9.07
CA MET A 95 31.19 -16.27 8.59
C MET A 95 29.99 -16.12 7.66
N THR A 96 29.80 -17.06 6.73
CA THR A 96 28.66 -17.08 5.82
C THR A 96 27.34 -17.21 6.56
N TYR A 97 27.26 -18.13 7.52
CA TYR A 97 26.10 -18.28 8.39
C TYR A 97 25.80 -16.99 9.17
N THR A 98 26.84 -16.40 9.77
CA THR A 98 26.74 -15.20 10.60
C THR A 98 26.19 -14.00 9.81
N TYR A 99 26.76 -13.69 8.63
CA TYR A 99 26.28 -12.56 7.85
C TYR A 99 24.85 -12.78 7.35
N ASN A 100 24.48 -13.99 6.91
CA ASN A 100 23.11 -14.30 6.50
C ASN A 100 22.14 -14.13 7.68
N ARG A 101 22.48 -14.62 8.87
CA ARG A 101 21.65 -14.50 10.08
C ARG A 101 21.44 -13.04 10.49
N ILE A 102 22.49 -12.23 10.43
CA ILE A 102 22.43 -10.79 10.72
C ILE A 102 21.57 -10.09 9.67
N MET A 103 21.71 -10.42 8.38
CA MET A 103 20.93 -9.79 7.31
C MET A 103 19.42 -10.08 7.42
N VAL A 104 19.02 -11.24 7.93
CA VAL A 104 17.62 -11.51 8.25
C VAL A 104 17.11 -10.51 9.29
N ASN A 105 17.85 -10.29 10.38
CA ASN A 105 17.44 -9.35 11.42
C ASN A 105 17.39 -7.91 10.90
N VAL A 106 18.39 -7.48 10.12
CA VAL A 106 18.44 -6.13 9.50
C VAL A 106 17.28 -5.93 8.55
N SER A 107 17.02 -6.89 7.66
CA SER A 107 15.93 -6.77 6.68
C SER A 107 14.56 -6.76 7.35
N GLN A 108 14.27 -7.72 8.25
CA GLN A 108 12.97 -7.80 8.92
C GLN A 108 12.72 -6.60 9.85
N GLY A 109 13.74 -6.14 10.58
CA GLY A 109 13.62 -4.95 11.43
C GLY A 109 13.40 -3.68 10.61
N THR A 110 14.07 -3.55 9.45
CA THR A 110 13.83 -2.43 8.52
C THR A 110 12.41 -2.47 7.95
N MET A 111 11.93 -3.67 7.52
CA MET A 111 10.55 -3.82 7.00
C MET A 111 9.50 -3.51 8.06
N LYS A 112 9.70 -4.00 9.30
CA LYS A 112 8.82 -3.64 10.42
C LYS A 112 8.70 -2.12 10.58
N LYS A 113 9.83 -1.42 10.57
CA LYS A 113 9.86 0.04 10.69
C LYS A 113 9.14 0.72 9.52
N ILE A 114 9.46 0.34 8.28
CA ILE A 114 8.82 0.92 7.08
C ILE A 114 7.31 0.70 7.13
N ARG A 115 6.81 -0.50 7.51
CA ARG A 115 5.36 -0.76 7.63
C ARG A 115 4.71 0.14 8.67
N ILE A 116 5.35 0.33 9.82
CA ILE A 116 4.83 1.23 10.87
C ILE A 116 4.80 2.67 10.35
N ASP A 117 5.90 3.15 9.75
CA ASP A 117 6.00 4.52 9.25
C ASP A 117 4.96 4.78 8.14
N VAL A 118 4.78 3.82 7.20
CA VAL A 118 3.79 3.90 6.11
C VAL A 118 2.36 3.89 6.65
N PHE A 119 2.05 3.01 7.61
CA PHE A 119 0.71 2.94 8.19
C PHE A 119 0.37 4.19 9.00
N THR A 120 1.28 4.63 9.87
CA THR A 120 1.09 5.85 10.66
C THR A 120 0.91 7.08 9.77
N HIS A 121 1.69 7.14 8.66
CA HIS A 121 1.55 8.24 7.72
C HIS A 121 0.24 8.16 6.94
N MET A 122 -0.16 6.98 6.49
CA MET A 122 -1.44 6.74 5.80
C MET A 122 -2.63 7.24 6.63
N GLU A 123 -2.66 6.95 7.95
CA GLU A 123 -3.70 7.44 8.85
C GLU A 123 -3.74 8.98 8.98
N SER A 124 -2.64 9.65 8.65
CA SER A 124 -2.57 11.12 8.67
C SER A 124 -2.98 11.79 7.35
N LEU A 125 -3.25 11.00 6.29
CA LEU A 125 -3.57 11.56 4.98
C LEU A 125 -5.01 12.06 4.89
N PRO A 126 -5.27 13.10 4.07
CA PRO A 126 -6.62 13.59 3.83
C PRO A 126 -7.46 12.57 3.04
N ILE A 127 -8.77 12.58 3.21
CA ILE A 127 -9.72 11.72 2.47
C ILE A 127 -9.53 11.84 0.95
N LYS A 128 -9.17 13.02 0.45
CA LYS A 128 -8.85 13.26 -0.97
C LYS A 128 -7.85 12.24 -1.53
N TYR A 129 -6.88 11.80 -0.72
CA TYR A 129 -5.90 10.80 -1.15
C TYR A 129 -6.58 9.46 -1.48
N PHE A 130 -7.47 9.01 -0.61
CA PHE A 130 -8.20 7.74 -0.78
C PHE A 130 -9.23 7.80 -1.90
N ASP A 131 -9.86 8.95 -2.13
CA ASP A 131 -10.81 9.16 -3.22
C ASP A 131 -10.14 9.19 -4.61
N THR A 132 -8.84 9.52 -4.67
CA THR A 132 -8.09 9.65 -5.92
C THR A 132 -7.17 8.47 -6.23
N HIS A 133 -6.94 7.56 -5.29
CA HIS A 133 -6.08 6.40 -5.45
C HIS A 133 -6.88 5.11 -5.22
N ALA A 134 -6.68 4.13 -6.10
CA ALA A 134 -7.33 2.84 -5.93
C ALA A 134 -6.80 2.11 -4.69
N HIS A 135 -7.70 1.54 -3.88
CA HIS A 135 -7.32 0.77 -2.68
C HIS A 135 -6.35 -0.38 -2.98
N GLY A 136 -6.50 -1.01 -4.16
CA GLY A 136 -5.58 -2.06 -4.64
C GLY A 136 -4.15 -1.57 -4.83
N ASP A 137 -3.96 -0.34 -5.33
CA ASP A 137 -2.62 0.25 -5.50
C ASP A 137 -1.96 0.52 -4.15
N ILE A 138 -2.72 1.05 -3.18
CA ILE A 138 -2.23 1.27 -1.81
C ILE A 138 -1.88 -0.08 -1.16
N MET A 139 -2.73 -1.09 -1.30
CA MET A 139 -2.48 -2.43 -0.75
C MET A 139 -1.25 -3.09 -1.37
N SER A 140 -1.00 -2.87 -2.68
CA SER A 140 0.19 -3.35 -3.38
C SER A 140 1.49 -2.81 -2.78
N ILE A 141 1.48 -1.60 -2.21
CA ILE A 141 2.64 -1.05 -1.49
C ILE A 141 2.99 -1.92 -0.28
N TYR A 142 1.97 -2.33 0.50
CA TYR A 142 2.18 -3.16 1.70
C TYR A 142 2.58 -4.59 1.39
N THR A 143 2.04 -5.19 0.34
CA THR A 143 2.25 -6.60 0.01
C THR A 143 3.44 -6.81 -0.92
N ASN A 144 3.46 -6.17 -2.08
CA ASN A 144 4.43 -6.43 -3.13
C ASN A 144 5.70 -5.57 -2.99
N ASP A 145 5.54 -4.26 -2.80
CA ASP A 145 6.67 -3.34 -2.82
C ASP A 145 7.58 -3.52 -1.60
N ILE A 146 6.99 -3.66 -0.42
CA ILE A 146 7.75 -3.93 0.81
C ILE A 146 8.44 -5.30 0.73
N ASP A 147 7.83 -6.32 0.09
CA ASP A 147 8.48 -7.62 -0.04
C ASP A 147 9.66 -7.60 -1.03
N THR A 148 9.54 -6.88 -2.14
CA THR A 148 10.68 -6.69 -3.06
C THR A 148 11.84 -5.95 -2.39
N LEU A 149 11.55 -4.96 -1.52
CA LEU A 149 12.55 -4.29 -0.69
C LEU A 149 13.23 -5.26 0.28
N ARG A 150 12.45 -6.14 0.92
CA ARG A 150 12.98 -7.19 1.80
C ARG A 150 13.99 -8.06 1.05
N GLN A 151 13.61 -8.55 -0.15
CA GLN A 151 14.46 -9.37 -0.98
C GLN A 151 15.76 -8.65 -1.38
N MET A 152 15.66 -7.39 -1.77
CA MET A 152 16.83 -6.57 -2.11
C MET A 152 17.80 -6.44 -0.92
N ILE A 153 17.29 -6.12 0.28
CA ILE A 153 18.13 -5.91 1.46
C ILE A 153 18.71 -7.23 1.95
N SER A 154 17.90 -8.31 2.03
CA SER A 154 18.35 -9.59 2.61
C SER A 154 19.23 -10.41 1.69
N GLN A 155 19.09 -10.29 0.36
CA GLN A 155 19.75 -11.15 -0.62
C GLN A 155 20.55 -10.37 -1.65
N SER A 156 19.91 -9.40 -2.37
CA SER A 156 20.55 -8.80 -3.54
C SER A 156 21.76 -7.95 -3.20
N ILE A 157 21.67 -7.10 -2.18
CA ILE A 157 22.80 -6.25 -1.76
C ILE A 157 23.96 -7.10 -1.21
N PRO A 158 23.76 -8.03 -0.26
CA PRO A 158 24.85 -8.90 0.22
C PRO A 158 25.48 -9.73 -0.88
N GLN A 159 24.67 -10.28 -1.80
CA GLN A 159 25.17 -11.07 -2.92
C GLN A 159 26.00 -10.25 -3.90
N LEU A 160 25.61 -8.99 -4.20
CA LEU A 160 26.43 -8.08 -5.00
C LEU A 160 27.78 -7.80 -4.35
N VAL A 161 27.79 -7.50 -3.05
CA VAL A 161 29.03 -7.23 -2.31
C VAL A 161 29.90 -8.48 -2.29
N ASN A 162 29.33 -9.65 -2.05
CA ASN A 162 30.06 -10.92 -2.07
C ASN A 162 30.65 -11.23 -3.46
N SER A 163 29.85 -11.04 -4.52
CA SER A 163 30.28 -11.26 -5.90
C SER A 163 31.42 -10.29 -6.27
N ALA A 164 31.32 -9.02 -5.90
CA ALA A 164 32.39 -8.04 -6.12
C ALA A 164 33.67 -8.40 -5.37
N ALA A 165 33.55 -8.78 -4.09
CA ALA A 165 34.70 -9.21 -3.28
C ALA A 165 35.36 -10.46 -3.87
N THR A 166 34.56 -11.42 -4.33
CA THR A 166 35.07 -12.65 -4.96
C THR A 166 35.77 -12.34 -6.29
N ILE A 167 35.16 -11.55 -7.18
CA ILE A 167 35.75 -11.15 -8.46
C ILE A 167 37.10 -10.48 -8.25
N VAL A 168 37.19 -9.49 -7.35
CA VAL A 168 38.40 -8.77 -7.06
C VAL A 168 39.48 -9.70 -6.49
N SER A 169 39.15 -10.53 -5.51
CA SER A 169 40.08 -11.45 -4.86
C SER A 169 40.59 -12.53 -5.83
N VAL A 170 39.70 -13.11 -6.65
CA VAL A 170 40.08 -14.09 -7.69
C VAL A 170 40.97 -13.44 -8.74
N PHE A 171 40.60 -12.24 -9.23
CA PHE A 171 41.39 -11.53 -10.24
C PHE A 171 42.83 -11.22 -9.78
N ILE A 172 42.96 -10.71 -8.56
CA ILE A 172 44.29 -10.48 -7.95
C ILE A 172 45.09 -11.78 -7.89
N SER A 173 44.45 -12.88 -7.45
CA SER A 173 45.12 -14.18 -7.33
C SER A 173 45.54 -14.75 -8.69
N MET A 174 44.72 -14.56 -9.74
CA MET A 174 45.05 -14.98 -11.10
C MET A 174 46.29 -14.22 -11.66
N ILE A 175 46.38 -12.90 -11.43
CA ILE A 175 47.54 -12.09 -11.83
C ILE A 175 48.81 -12.60 -11.15
N ILE A 176 48.72 -12.90 -9.85
CA ILE A 176 49.88 -13.39 -9.06
C ILE A 176 50.34 -14.76 -9.57
N LEU A 177 49.43 -15.64 -9.96
CA LEU A 177 49.73 -16.97 -10.46
C LEU A 177 50.34 -16.94 -11.87
N ASN A 178 49.69 -16.28 -12.84
CA ASN A 178 50.16 -16.24 -14.20
C ASN A 178 49.47 -15.15 -15.02
N ILE A 179 50.20 -14.14 -15.48
CA ILE A 179 49.67 -13.01 -16.24
C ILE A 179 49.16 -13.42 -17.65
N PRO A 180 49.89 -14.21 -18.48
CA PRO A 180 49.38 -14.66 -19.78
C PRO A 180 48.04 -15.37 -19.73
N LEU A 181 47.83 -16.29 -18.78
CA LEU A 181 46.55 -16.99 -18.59
C LEU A 181 45.44 -16.04 -18.10
N THR A 182 45.78 -15.04 -17.29
CA THR A 182 44.83 -14.01 -16.82
C THR A 182 44.35 -13.18 -17.98
N ILE A 183 45.22 -12.77 -18.93
CA ILE A 183 44.83 -12.04 -20.13
C ILE A 183 43.86 -12.87 -21.00
N LEU A 184 44.18 -14.17 -21.20
CA LEU A 184 43.28 -15.08 -21.93
C LEU A 184 41.88 -15.16 -21.28
N THR A 185 41.84 -15.32 -19.95
CA THR A 185 40.60 -15.35 -19.21
C THR A 185 39.81 -14.05 -19.37
N LEU A 186 40.45 -12.88 -19.32
CA LEU A 186 39.78 -11.58 -19.51
C LEU A 186 39.20 -11.45 -20.92
N ILE A 187 39.88 -11.93 -21.96
CA ILE A 187 39.36 -11.96 -23.32
C ILE A 187 38.07 -12.82 -23.38
N MET A 188 38.12 -14.01 -22.78
CA MET A 188 36.96 -14.91 -22.74
C MET A 188 35.78 -14.32 -21.96
N VAL A 189 36.05 -13.64 -20.84
CA VAL A 189 35.02 -12.92 -20.06
C VAL A 189 34.43 -11.77 -20.87
N ALA A 190 35.23 -11.00 -21.61
CA ALA A 190 34.73 -9.95 -22.49
C ALA A 190 33.78 -10.50 -23.56
N ILE A 191 34.13 -11.64 -24.17
CA ILE A 191 33.27 -12.36 -25.13
C ILE A 191 31.94 -12.80 -24.43
N MET A 192 32.04 -13.35 -23.21
CA MET A 192 30.88 -13.79 -22.43
C MET A 192 29.96 -12.62 -22.09
N VAL A 193 30.49 -11.50 -21.62
CA VAL A 193 29.70 -10.30 -21.29
C VAL A 193 29.03 -9.71 -22.52
N PHE A 194 29.75 -9.62 -23.64
CA PHE A 194 29.19 -9.14 -24.92
C PHE A 194 28.06 -10.04 -25.43
N THR A 195 28.25 -11.35 -25.42
CA THR A 195 27.25 -12.32 -25.89
C THR A 195 26.02 -12.30 -24.98
N THR A 196 26.24 -12.32 -23.65
CA THR A 196 25.18 -12.23 -22.63
C THR A 196 24.39 -10.94 -22.79
N GLY A 197 25.06 -9.79 -22.95
CA GLY A 197 24.41 -8.49 -23.12
C GLY A 197 23.48 -8.43 -24.33
N ASN A 198 23.92 -8.97 -25.48
CA ASN A 198 23.12 -9.01 -26.69
C ASN A 198 21.86 -9.91 -26.55
N ILE A 199 22.02 -11.08 -25.94
CA ILE A 199 20.90 -12.00 -25.72
C ILE A 199 19.94 -11.46 -24.67
N ALA A 200 20.46 -10.93 -23.56
CA ALA A 200 19.67 -10.33 -22.49
C ALA A 200 18.85 -9.11 -22.99
N GLY A 201 19.42 -8.30 -23.87
CA GLY A 201 18.70 -7.19 -24.50
C GLY A 201 17.49 -7.64 -25.33
N LYS A 202 17.65 -8.71 -26.13
CA LYS A 202 16.55 -9.33 -26.89
C LYS A 202 15.51 -9.94 -25.93
N ALA A 203 15.93 -10.73 -24.96
CA ALA A 203 15.05 -11.31 -23.95
C ALA A 203 14.21 -10.22 -23.24
N GLY A 204 14.85 -9.13 -22.78
CA GLY A 204 14.19 -8.01 -22.14
C GLY A 204 13.10 -7.37 -23.01
N SER A 205 13.34 -7.21 -24.31
CA SER A 205 12.33 -6.71 -25.26
C SER A 205 11.10 -7.62 -25.35
N TYR A 206 11.30 -8.94 -25.38
CA TYR A 206 10.20 -9.89 -25.40
C TYR A 206 9.48 -10.00 -24.05
N PHE A 207 10.19 -9.89 -22.91
CA PHE A 207 9.56 -9.83 -21.61
C PHE A 207 8.65 -8.61 -21.46
N MET A 208 9.02 -7.46 -22.02
CA MET A 208 8.12 -6.30 -22.05
C MET A 208 6.86 -6.55 -22.87
N LYS A 209 6.98 -7.24 -24.01
CA LYS A 209 5.80 -7.63 -24.82
C LYS A 209 4.92 -8.64 -24.07
N GLN A 210 5.53 -9.65 -23.46
CA GLN A 210 4.85 -10.64 -22.62
C GLN A 210 4.06 -9.95 -21.49
N GLN A 211 4.68 -9.01 -20.78
CA GLN A 211 4.02 -8.29 -19.69
C GLN A 211 2.80 -7.49 -20.18
N LYS A 212 2.90 -6.89 -21.38
CA LYS A 212 1.78 -6.21 -22.01
C LYS A 212 0.65 -7.17 -22.35
N SER A 213 0.96 -8.32 -22.98
CA SER A 213 -0.03 -9.35 -23.34
C SER A 213 -0.69 -9.98 -22.11
N ILE A 214 0.04 -10.17 -21.00
CA ILE A 214 -0.52 -10.60 -19.70
C ILE A 214 -1.54 -9.57 -19.21
N GLY A 215 -1.21 -8.27 -19.26
CA GLY A 215 -2.13 -7.21 -18.86
C GLY A 215 -3.41 -7.18 -19.69
N GLU A 216 -3.30 -7.34 -21.03
CA GLU A 216 -4.45 -7.39 -21.94
C GLU A 216 -5.33 -8.63 -21.67
N LEU A 217 -4.72 -9.80 -21.46
CA LEU A 217 -5.42 -11.05 -21.17
C LEU A 217 -6.12 -10.99 -19.79
N ASN A 218 -5.44 -10.49 -18.77
CA ASN A 218 -6.02 -10.36 -17.43
C ASN A 218 -7.20 -9.39 -17.43
N GLY A 219 -7.09 -8.24 -18.12
CA GLY A 219 -8.21 -7.30 -18.27
C GLY A 219 -9.41 -7.93 -18.95
N PHE A 220 -9.19 -8.74 -19.98
CA PHE A 220 -10.27 -9.48 -20.65
C PHE A 220 -10.91 -10.53 -19.72
N ILE A 221 -10.11 -11.27 -18.92
CA ILE A 221 -10.62 -12.24 -17.94
C ILE A 221 -11.48 -11.53 -16.90
N GLU A 222 -11.01 -10.41 -16.34
CA GLU A 222 -11.75 -9.60 -15.35
C GLU A 222 -13.10 -9.13 -15.92
N GLU A 223 -13.09 -8.55 -17.13
CA GLU A 223 -14.32 -8.13 -17.84
C GLU A 223 -15.30 -9.28 -18.03
N MET A 224 -14.82 -10.45 -18.48
CA MET A 224 -15.68 -11.62 -18.68
C MET A 224 -16.19 -12.20 -17.36
N MET A 225 -15.42 -12.16 -16.28
CA MET A 225 -15.85 -12.60 -14.95
C MET A 225 -16.95 -11.68 -14.38
N GLU A 226 -16.77 -10.38 -14.46
CA GLU A 226 -17.78 -9.40 -14.05
C GLU A 226 -19.04 -9.50 -14.91
N GLY A 227 -18.87 -9.63 -16.22
CA GLY A 227 -19.94 -9.76 -17.20
C GLY A 227 -20.51 -11.16 -17.37
N GLN A 228 -20.14 -12.16 -16.56
CA GLN A 228 -20.48 -13.57 -16.79
C GLN A 228 -21.98 -13.84 -16.92
N LYS A 229 -22.82 -13.13 -16.15
CA LYS A 229 -24.29 -13.22 -16.25
C LYS A 229 -24.78 -12.76 -17.62
N VAL A 230 -24.19 -11.70 -18.16
CA VAL A 230 -24.53 -11.15 -19.50
C VAL A 230 -24.12 -12.14 -20.58
N VAL A 231 -22.88 -12.65 -20.52
CA VAL A 231 -22.39 -13.68 -21.46
C VAL A 231 -23.33 -14.87 -21.51
N LYS A 232 -23.79 -15.36 -20.32
CA LYS A 232 -24.70 -16.51 -20.21
C LYS A 232 -26.09 -16.22 -20.76
N VAL A 233 -26.68 -15.05 -20.44
CA VAL A 233 -28.03 -14.69 -20.90
C VAL A 233 -28.11 -14.53 -22.42
N PHE A 234 -27.03 -14.01 -23.02
CA PHE A 234 -26.95 -13.80 -24.48
C PHE A 234 -26.28 -14.97 -25.24
N CYS A 235 -25.89 -16.05 -24.54
CA CYS A 235 -25.24 -17.24 -25.14
C CYS A 235 -23.99 -16.91 -25.97
N HIS A 236 -23.14 -15.99 -25.48
CA HIS A 236 -21.94 -15.54 -26.20
C HIS A 236 -20.65 -16.26 -25.73
N GLU A 237 -20.77 -17.46 -25.13
CA GLU A 237 -19.62 -18.21 -24.59
C GLU A 237 -18.60 -18.57 -25.69
N GLU A 238 -19.06 -19.02 -26.84
CA GLU A 238 -18.17 -19.43 -27.96
C GLU A 238 -17.36 -18.24 -28.50
N GLU A 239 -17.97 -17.06 -28.64
CA GLU A 239 -17.28 -15.85 -29.09
C GLU A 239 -16.28 -15.38 -28.03
N SER A 240 -16.66 -15.40 -26.76
CA SER A 240 -15.75 -15.07 -25.65
C SER A 240 -14.54 -16.01 -25.60
N ILE A 241 -14.74 -17.32 -25.82
CA ILE A 241 -13.64 -18.31 -25.91
C ILE A 241 -12.74 -18.01 -27.10
N LYS A 242 -13.30 -17.64 -28.25
CA LYS A 242 -12.52 -17.30 -29.45
C LYS A 242 -11.65 -16.06 -29.23
N ASP A 243 -12.19 -15.02 -28.61
CA ASP A 243 -11.43 -13.81 -28.27
C ASP A 243 -10.35 -14.07 -27.21
N PHE A 244 -10.68 -14.87 -26.19
CA PHE A 244 -9.69 -15.34 -25.22
C PHE A 244 -8.54 -16.09 -25.91
N ASN A 245 -8.85 -17.04 -26.80
CA ASN A 245 -7.83 -17.82 -27.49
C ASN A 245 -6.91 -16.94 -28.35
N LYS A 246 -7.44 -15.89 -28.98
CA LYS A 246 -6.64 -14.93 -29.74
C LYS A 246 -5.65 -14.16 -28.85
N LEU A 247 -6.10 -13.69 -27.70
CA LEU A 247 -5.24 -13.00 -26.72
C LEU A 247 -4.21 -13.96 -26.11
N ASN A 248 -4.64 -15.19 -25.81
CA ASN A 248 -3.77 -16.22 -25.25
C ASN A 248 -2.69 -16.67 -26.23
N GLU A 249 -2.97 -16.73 -27.53
CA GLU A 249 -1.98 -17.02 -28.59
C GLU A 249 -0.94 -15.89 -28.67
N GLN A 250 -1.36 -14.62 -28.59
CA GLN A 250 -0.43 -13.47 -28.55
C GLN A 250 0.47 -13.52 -27.29
N LEU A 251 -0.09 -13.93 -26.16
CA LEU A 251 0.69 -14.16 -24.96
C LEU A 251 1.67 -15.32 -25.13
N PHE A 252 1.22 -16.44 -25.71
CA PHE A 252 2.06 -17.61 -26.00
C PHE A 252 3.27 -17.23 -26.85
N ASP A 253 3.07 -16.52 -27.97
CA ASP A 253 4.16 -16.09 -28.85
C ASP A 253 5.17 -15.20 -28.14
N SER A 254 4.68 -14.23 -27.35
CA SER A 254 5.51 -13.31 -26.60
C SER A 254 6.30 -14.02 -25.49
N ALA A 255 5.62 -14.91 -24.74
CA ALA A 255 6.21 -15.68 -23.65
C ALA A 255 7.20 -16.73 -24.17
N ASN A 256 6.87 -17.44 -25.25
CA ASN A 256 7.75 -18.42 -25.86
C ASN A 256 9.08 -17.79 -26.31
N ASN A 257 9.02 -16.66 -27.00
CA ASN A 257 10.22 -15.94 -27.42
C ASN A 257 11.01 -15.40 -26.22
N ALA A 258 10.34 -14.80 -25.21
CA ALA A 258 10.99 -14.30 -24.00
C ALA A 258 11.76 -15.41 -23.28
N ASN A 259 11.10 -16.55 -23.06
CA ASN A 259 11.68 -17.68 -22.35
C ASN A 259 12.74 -18.41 -23.18
N ALA A 260 12.58 -18.51 -24.51
CA ALA A 260 13.58 -19.09 -25.39
C ALA A 260 14.92 -18.34 -25.28
N PHE A 261 14.89 -16.98 -25.35
CA PHE A 261 16.10 -16.18 -25.20
C PHE A 261 16.63 -16.19 -23.75
N ALA A 262 15.77 -16.20 -22.75
CA ALA A 262 16.20 -16.24 -21.35
C ALA A 262 16.86 -17.58 -20.99
N ASN A 263 16.26 -18.70 -21.39
CA ASN A 263 16.73 -20.04 -21.04
C ASN A 263 18.02 -20.44 -21.75
N ILE A 264 18.34 -19.86 -22.91
CA ILE A 264 19.60 -20.13 -23.61
C ILE A 264 20.81 -19.42 -22.99
N LEU A 265 20.59 -18.38 -22.16
CA LEU A 265 21.66 -17.61 -21.51
C LEU A 265 22.54 -18.47 -20.62
N MET A 266 21.91 -19.30 -19.76
CA MET A 266 22.66 -20.13 -18.83
C MET A 266 23.52 -21.18 -19.53
N PRO A 267 23.02 -21.99 -20.48
CA PRO A 267 23.84 -22.92 -21.26
C PRO A 267 24.99 -22.24 -22.02
N ILE A 268 24.73 -21.08 -22.63
CA ILE A 268 25.79 -20.33 -23.33
C ILE A 268 26.90 -19.91 -22.37
N ASN A 269 26.55 -19.33 -21.22
CA ASN A 269 27.53 -18.89 -20.24
C ASN A 269 28.35 -20.06 -19.66
N VAL A 270 27.70 -21.19 -19.37
CA VAL A 270 28.40 -22.40 -18.90
C VAL A 270 29.36 -22.92 -19.97
N ASN A 271 28.93 -22.99 -21.23
CA ASN A 271 29.79 -23.49 -22.30
C ASN A 271 30.92 -22.53 -22.66
N LEU A 272 30.72 -21.20 -22.62
CA LEU A 272 31.79 -20.22 -22.77
C LEU A 272 32.78 -20.32 -21.60
N GLY A 273 32.29 -20.55 -20.38
CA GLY A 273 33.14 -20.83 -19.21
C GLY A 273 33.97 -22.12 -19.39
N ASN A 274 33.38 -23.19 -19.89
CA ASN A 274 34.08 -24.44 -20.19
C ASN A 274 35.09 -24.25 -21.33
N LEU A 275 34.76 -23.49 -22.36
CA LEU A 275 35.69 -23.16 -23.44
C LEU A 275 36.90 -22.34 -22.90
N SER A 276 36.63 -21.38 -22.02
CA SER A 276 37.68 -20.64 -21.32
C SER A 276 38.60 -21.57 -20.50
N TYR A 277 38.01 -22.52 -19.77
CA TYR A 277 38.73 -23.52 -18.99
C TYR A 277 39.65 -24.38 -19.90
N VAL A 278 39.14 -24.91 -21.01
CA VAL A 278 39.90 -25.72 -21.97
C VAL A 278 41.02 -24.90 -22.61
N ALA A 279 40.74 -23.67 -23.04
CA ALA A 279 41.74 -22.78 -23.61
C ALA A 279 42.87 -22.46 -22.61
N CYS A 280 42.53 -22.20 -21.35
CA CYS A 280 43.50 -22.00 -20.28
C CYS A 280 44.29 -23.28 -19.96
N ALA A 281 43.65 -24.46 -20.01
CA ALA A 281 44.32 -25.74 -19.78
C ALA A 281 45.35 -26.02 -20.89
N ILE A 282 44.99 -25.81 -22.16
CA ILE A 282 45.93 -26.02 -23.30
C ILE A 282 47.10 -25.02 -23.20
N LEU A 283 46.82 -23.72 -23.13
CA LEU A 283 47.86 -22.70 -23.07
C LEU A 283 48.72 -22.86 -21.82
N GLY A 284 48.10 -23.13 -20.67
CA GLY A 284 48.80 -23.34 -19.40
C GLY A 284 49.72 -24.57 -19.43
N SER A 285 49.29 -25.68 -20.04
CA SER A 285 50.11 -26.86 -20.22
C SER A 285 51.33 -26.59 -21.15
N ILE A 286 51.12 -25.86 -22.25
CA ILE A 286 52.22 -25.43 -23.14
C ILE A 286 53.20 -24.56 -22.37
N LEU A 287 52.76 -23.57 -21.60
CA LEU A 287 53.62 -22.69 -20.81
C LEU A 287 54.40 -23.44 -19.71
N ALA A 288 53.74 -24.42 -19.07
CA ALA A 288 54.38 -25.24 -18.03
C ALA A 288 55.45 -26.19 -18.61
N ILE A 289 55.19 -26.81 -19.78
CA ILE A 289 56.14 -27.74 -20.42
C ILE A 289 57.29 -26.98 -21.09
N SER A 290 57.01 -25.83 -21.72
CA SER A 290 58.04 -25.04 -22.43
C SER A 290 59.01 -24.31 -21.49
N GLY A 291 58.70 -24.21 -20.19
CA GLY A 291 59.53 -23.51 -19.22
C GLY A 291 59.62 -21.99 -19.40
N VAL A 292 58.79 -21.41 -20.28
CA VAL A 292 58.74 -19.95 -20.54
C VAL A 292 58.27 -19.17 -19.32
N THR A 293 57.45 -19.81 -18.47
CA THR A 293 56.99 -19.24 -17.21
C THR A 293 57.25 -20.22 -16.07
N SER A 294 57.42 -19.75 -14.84
CA SER A 294 57.60 -20.59 -13.65
C SER A 294 56.26 -21.26 -13.21
N LEU A 295 55.42 -21.65 -14.17
CA LEU A 295 54.11 -22.23 -13.92
C LEU A 295 54.28 -23.71 -13.54
N THR A 296 53.98 -24.06 -12.27
CA THR A 296 53.96 -25.43 -11.77
C THR A 296 52.63 -26.12 -12.12
N LEU A 297 52.62 -27.47 -11.99
CA LEU A 297 51.39 -28.26 -12.21
C LEU A 297 50.29 -27.87 -11.21
N GLY A 298 50.68 -27.65 -9.94
CA GLY A 298 49.77 -27.19 -8.89
C GLY A 298 49.24 -25.78 -9.14
N ALA A 299 50.11 -24.87 -9.64
CA ALA A 299 49.69 -23.53 -10.01
C ALA A 299 48.69 -23.54 -11.17
N LEU A 300 48.92 -24.39 -12.18
CA LEU A 300 47.96 -24.56 -13.29
C LEU A 300 46.60 -25.11 -12.78
N ALA A 301 46.60 -26.13 -11.93
CA ALA A 301 45.38 -26.68 -11.36
C ALA A 301 44.58 -25.62 -10.55
N SER A 302 45.29 -24.83 -9.72
CA SER A 302 44.69 -23.70 -8.97
C SER A 302 44.16 -22.64 -9.91
N PHE A 303 44.88 -22.27 -10.98
CA PHE A 303 44.43 -21.30 -11.96
C PHE A 303 43.15 -21.74 -12.68
N LEU A 304 43.06 -22.98 -13.09
CA LEU A 304 41.86 -23.55 -13.72
C LEU A 304 40.63 -23.52 -12.80
N GLN A 305 40.83 -23.78 -11.49
CA GLN A 305 39.75 -23.66 -10.50
C GLN A 305 39.36 -22.19 -10.27
N LEU A 306 40.33 -21.25 -10.23
CA LEU A 306 40.05 -19.81 -10.15
C LEU A 306 39.27 -19.31 -11.37
N ASN A 307 39.60 -19.78 -12.60
CA ASN A 307 38.91 -19.44 -13.83
C ASN A 307 37.42 -19.83 -13.74
N LYS A 308 37.10 -21.02 -13.20
CA LYS A 308 35.74 -21.45 -12.91
C LYS A 308 35.04 -20.56 -11.89
N SER A 309 35.74 -20.22 -10.80
CA SER A 309 35.23 -19.37 -9.73
C SER A 309 35.03 -17.90 -10.15
N PHE A 310 35.68 -17.45 -11.23
CA PHE A 310 35.54 -16.08 -11.77
C PHE A 310 34.29 -15.89 -12.60
N SER A 311 33.86 -16.90 -13.36
CA SER A 311 32.72 -16.80 -14.27
C SER A 311 31.35 -16.79 -13.55
N GLN A 312 31.22 -17.51 -12.45
CA GLN A 312 29.94 -17.66 -11.73
C GLN A 312 29.42 -16.33 -11.11
N PRO A 313 30.24 -15.53 -10.40
CA PRO A 313 29.78 -14.26 -9.83
C PRO A 313 29.30 -13.25 -10.87
N ILE A 314 29.84 -13.27 -12.09
CA ILE A 314 29.45 -12.37 -13.18
C ILE A 314 27.98 -12.60 -13.55
N SER A 315 27.56 -13.86 -13.68
CA SER A 315 26.17 -14.23 -13.95
C SER A 315 25.23 -13.83 -12.79
N GLN A 316 25.69 -13.99 -11.54
CA GLN A 316 24.93 -13.62 -10.35
C GLN A 316 24.71 -12.10 -10.27
N VAL A 317 25.71 -11.28 -10.56
CA VAL A 317 25.58 -9.82 -10.58
C VAL A 317 24.47 -9.38 -11.55
N SER A 318 24.43 -9.97 -12.74
CA SER A 318 23.41 -9.64 -13.75
C SER A 318 21.98 -9.93 -13.24
N GLN A 319 21.77 -11.05 -12.54
CA GLN A 319 20.48 -11.39 -11.95
C GLN A 319 20.08 -10.43 -10.82
N GLN A 320 21.03 -10.08 -9.95
CA GLN A 320 20.78 -9.19 -8.83
C GLN A 320 20.49 -7.75 -9.26
N LEU A 321 21.05 -7.27 -10.38
CA LEU A 321 20.75 -5.94 -10.90
C LEU A 321 19.26 -5.77 -11.23
N ASN A 322 18.65 -6.77 -11.87
CA ASN A 322 17.20 -6.73 -12.16
C ASN A 322 16.37 -6.67 -10.88
N SER A 323 16.70 -7.51 -9.89
CA SER A 323 15.99 -7.50 -8.60
C SER A 323 16.12 -6.14 -7.89
N ILE A 324 17.27 -5.49 -7.97
CA ILE A 324 17.50 -4.16 -7.39
C ILE A 324 16.70 -3.10 -8.13
N ILE A 325 16.64 -3.13 -9.46
CA ILE A 325 15.85 -2.18 -10.25
C ILE A 325 14.35 -2.27 -9.88
N MET A 326 13.83 -3.50 -9.77
CA MET A 326 12.44 -3.72 -9.38
C MET A 326 12.16 -3.24 -7.94
N ALA A 327 13.06 -3.55 -7.02
CA ALA A 327 12.94 -3.11 -5.64
C ALA A 327 13.06 -1.58 -5.48
N LEU A 328 13.90 -0.92 -6.27
CA LEU A 328 13.99 0.55 -6.28
C LEU A 328 12.72 1.20 -6.82
N ALA A 329 12.06 0.60 -7.82
CA ALA A 329 10.75 1.07 -8.29
C ALA A 329 9.67 0.91 -7.19
N GLY A 330 9.68 -0.20 -6.44
CA GLY A 330 8.83 -0.39 -5.27
C GLY A 330 9.14 0.61 -4.14
N ALA A 331 10.43 0.84 -3.86
CA ALA A 331 10.86 1.85 -2.90
C ALA A 331 10.38 3.26 -3.26
N GLU A 332 10.37 3.60 -4.54
CA GLU A 332 9.87 4.89 -5.02
C GLU A 332 8.38 5.07 -4.70
N ARG A 333 7.56 4.04 -4.90
CA ARG A 333 6.13 4.07 -4.52
C ARG A 333 5.93 4.20 -3.01
N VAL A 334 6.68 3.41 -2.22
CA VAL A 334 6.67 3.51 -0.75
C VAL A 334 7.03 4.92 -0.28
N PHE A 335 8.10 5.49 -0.84
CA PHE A 335 8.53 6.84 -0.46
C PHE A 335 7.62 7.93 -1.00
N SER A 336 6.98 7.74 -2.16
CA SER A 336 5.98 8.67 -2.69
C SER A 336 4.81 8.79 -1.72
N LEU A 337 4.31 7.66 -1.19
CA LEU A 337 3.27 7.68 -0.17
C LEU A 337 3.73 8.39 1.11
N LEU A 338 4.94 8.11 1.59
CA LEU A 338 5.51 8.77 2.78
C LEU A 338 5.79 10.27 2.60
N ASP A 339 5.91 10.74 1.37
CA ASP A 339 6.16 12.14 1.03
C ASP A 339 4.87 12.91 0.72
N GLU A 340 3.69 12.23 0.67
CA GLU A 340 2.39 12.88 0.56
C GLU A 340 2.16 13.80 1.76
N LYS A 341 1.44 14.88 1.52
CA LYS A 341 1.18 15.86 2.57
C LYS A 341 0.09 15.34 3.51
N PRO A 342 0.36 15.30 4.83
CA PRO A 342 -0.67 14.95 5.80
C PRO A 342 -1.82 15.97 5.79
N GLU A 343 -2.96 15.57 6.33
CA GLU A 343 -4.09 16.48 6.49
C GLU A 343 -3.67 17.69 7.35
N VAL A 344 -3.87 18.90 6.80
CA VAL A 344 -3.54 20.14 7.50
C VAL A 344 -4.70 20.50 8.44
N ASP A 345 -4.39 20.73 9.71
CA ASP A 345 -5.34 21.26 10.68
C ASP A 345 -4.77 22.49 11.37
N ASN A 346 -5.28 23.66 11.00
CA ASN A 346 -4.92 24.95 11.60
C ASN A 346 -5.97 25.41 12.65
N GLY A 347 -6.89 24.52 13.05
CA GLY A 347 -7.90 24.81 14.05
C GLY A 347 -7.29 25.01 15.44
N TYR A 348 -7.88 25.92 16.19
CA TYR A 348 -7.48 26.23 17.57
C TYR A 348 -8.65 26.24 18.55
N VAL A 349 -9.88 26.23 18.05
CA VAL A 349 -11.08 26.04 18.84
C VAL A 349 -11.25 24.56 19.15
N THR A 350 -11.48 24.21 20.41
CA THR A 350 -11.61 22.83 20.90
C THR A 350 -12.99 22.56 21.45
N LEU A 351 -13.42 21.28 21.43
CA LEU A 351 -14.64 20.81 22.05
C LEU A 351 -14.35 20.36 23.47
N VAL A 352 -15.13 20.86 24.44
CA VAL A 352 -15.01 20.53 25.87
C VAL A 352 -16.35 20.11 26.44
N ASN A 353 -16.32 19.29 27.51
CA ASN A 353 -17.52 19.03 28.31
C ASN A 353 -17.89 20.30 29.10
N ALA A 354 -19.17 20.53 29.25
CA ALA A 354 -19.68 21.74 29.87
C ALA A 354 -20.86 21.48 30.80
N ILE A 355 -21.02 22.37 31.79
CA ILE A 355 -22.20 22.44 32.66
C ILE A 355 -22.84 23.81 32.46
N GLU A 356 -24.15 23.84 32.36
CA GLU A 356 -24.95 25.06 32.30
C GLU A 356 -25.42 25.41 33.70
N ASP A 357 -25.18 26.65 34.14
CA ASP A 357 -25.68 27.13 35.42
C ASP A 357 -27.15 27.62 35.30
N GLU A 358 -27.79 27.94 36.43
CA GLU A 358 -29.19 28.38 36.47
C GLU A 358 -29.45 29.68 35.68
N GLU A 359 -28.40 30.44 35.38
CA GLU A 359 -28.45 31.67 34.59
C GLU A 359 -28.23 31.42 33.08
N GLY A 360 -27.97 30.16 32.69
CA GLY A 360 -27.70 29.78 31.28
C GLY A 360 -26.25 29.99 30.83
N ASN A 361 -25.32 30.30 31.80
CA ASN A 361 -23.89 30.42 31.45
C ASN A 361 -23.24 29.05 31.40
N VAL A 362 -22.39 28.85 30.40
CA VAL A 362 -21.67 27.60 30.17
C VAL A 362 -20.31 27.62 30.82
N LYS A 363 -19.99 26.60 31.63
CA LYS A 363 -18.70 26.41 32.27
C LYS A 363 -18.09 25.06 31.88
N GLU A 364 -16.77 25.08 31.62
CA GLU A 364 -16.00 23.86 31.30
C GLU A 364 -15.96 22.93 32.52
N CYS A 365 -16.13 21.62 32.31
CA CYS A 365 -15.98 20.59 33.33
C CYS A 365 -15.20 19.38 32.77
N GLU A 366 -14.65 18.55 33.68
CA GLU A 366 -13.93 17.33 33.27
C GLU A 366 -14.87 16.14 33.06
N GLU A 367 -16.01 16.14 33.76
CA GLU A 367 -16.98 15.04 33.68
C GLU A 367 -17.81 15.08 32.40
N HIS A 368 -18.21 13.91 31.93
CA HIS A 368 -19.12 13.78 30.78
C HIS A 368 -20.55 14.09 31.22
N THR A 369 -21.03 15.27 30.87
CA THR A 369 -22.36 15.76 31.28
C THR A 369 -23.44 15.59 30.21
N GLY A 370 -23.07 15.17 28.99
CA GLY A 370 -23.98 15.19 27.83
C GLY A 370 -24.16 16.59 27.21
N THR A 371 -23.56 17.63 27.83
CA THR A 371 -23.55 19.00 27.29
C THR A 371 -22.13 19.35 26.86
N TRP A 372 -21.98 19.87 25.65
CA TRP A 372 -20.68 20.26 25.10
C TRP A 372 -20.63 21.73 24.75
N ALA A 373 -19.42 22.30 24.75
CA ALA A 373 -19.18 23.68 24.36
C ALA A 373 -17.91 23.82 23.53
N TRP A 374 -17.91 24.80 22.64
CA TRP A 374 -16.75 25.26 21.90
C TRP A 374 -15.93 26.20 22.78
N LYS A 375 -14.70 25.81 23.07
CA LYS A 375 -13.71 26.66 23.76
C LYS A 375 -12.92 27.44 22.73
N HIS A 376 -13.24 28.72 22.58
CA HIS A 376 -12.67 29.63 21.61
C HIS A 376 -11.69 30.61 22.27
N PRO A 377 -10.37 30.37 22.21
CA PRO A 377 -9.38 31.32 22.68
C PRO A 377 -9.26 32.49 21.70
N HIS A 378 -9.17 33.71 22.22
CA HIS A 378 -8.98 34.93 21.46
C HIS A 378 -7.56 35.48 21.59
N SER A 379 -7.15 36.34 20.66
CA SER A 379 -5.79 36.91 20.61
C SER A 379 -5.46 37.82 21.79
N ASP A 380 -6.47 38.30 22.51
CA ASP A 380 -6.34 39.12 23.71
C ASP A 380 -6.19 38.29 25.03
N GLY A 381 -6.13 36.96 24.91
CA GLY A 381 -6.02 36.03 26.03
C GLY A 381 -7.36 35.64 26.66
N THR A 382 -8.48 36.21 26.21
CA THR A 382 -9.81 35.82 26.67
C THR A 382 -10.24 34.49 26.03
N VAL A 383 -11.12 33.74 26.72
CA VAL A 383 -11.71 32.49 26.23
C VAL A 383 -13.23 32.63 26.26
N THR A 384 -13.87 32.38 25.13
CA THR A 384 -15.32 32.30 25.05
C THR A 384 -15.74 30.81 24.99
N LEU A 385 -16.71 30.45 25.83
CA LEU A 385 -17.39 29.15 25.77
C LEU A 385 -18.73 29.35 25.08
N THR A 386 -18.90 28.68 23.92
CA THR A 386 -20.16 28.68 23.15
C THR A 386 -20.80 27.31 23.25
N LYS A 387 -22.02 27.22 23.78
CA LYS A 387 -22.76 25.95 23.85
C LYS A 387 -22.87 25.31 22.46
N LEU A 388 -22.61 24.04 22.37
CA LEU A 388 -22.81 23.28 21.14
C LEU A 388 -24.29 23.03 20.95
N LEU A 389 -24.89 23.65 19.95
CA LEU A 389 -26.31 23.57 19.63
C LEU A 389 -26.58 22.91 18.29
N GLY A 390 -25.60 22.95 17.38
CA GLY A 390 -25.73 22.36 16.06
C GLY A 390 -26.28 23.31 14.99
N ASP A 391 -26.10 24.63 15.13
CA ASP A 391 -26.37 25.60 14.07
C ASP A 391 -25.29 25.50 12.98
N VAL A 392 -25.68 25.22 11.74
CA VAL A 392 -24.77 25.13 10.61
C VAL A 392 -25.19 26.10 9.51
N THR A 393 -24.27 26.99 9.12
CA THR A 393 -24.53 27.99 8.08
C THR A 393 -23.46 28.01 7.01
N PHE A 394 -23.89 28.07 5.73
CA PHE A 394 -23.04 28.30 4.56
C PHE A 394 -23.32 29.68 4.00
N ASN A 395 -22.28 30.46 3.81
CA ASN A 395 -22.35 31.81 3.27
C ASN A 395 -21.51 31.90 1.98
N ASP A 396 -22.19 31.99 0.85
CA ASP A 396 -21.61 32.15 -0.49
C ASP A 396 -20.47 31.16 -0.79
N VAL A 397 -20.72 29.85 -0.53
CA VAL A 397 -19.67 28.83 -0.65
C VAL A 397 -19.55 28.34 -2.08
N ASP A 398 -18.34 28.45 -2.63
CA ASP A 398 -17.91 27.83 -3.88
C ASP A 398 -16.92 26.69 -3.58
N PHE A 399 -17.10 25.54 -4.29
CA PHE A 399 -16.24 24.40 -4.07
C PHE A 399 -16.09 23.51 -5.32
N GLY A 400 -14.87 23.01 -5.54
CA GLY A 400 -14.54 21.96 -6.50
C GLY A 400 -13.46 21.02 -5.96
N TYR A 401 -13.57 19.71 -6.28
CA TYR A 401 -12.55 18.72 -5.89
C TYR A 401 -11.20 18.96 -6.57
N ASN A 402 -11.23 19.59 -7.77
CA ASN A 402 -10.07 19.99 -8.54
C ASN A 402 -10.22 21.48 -8.94
N GLU A 403 -9.11 22.14 -9.20
CA GLU A 403 -9.06 23.56 -9.58
C GLU A 403 -9.80 23.85 -10.90
N ASP A 404 -9.88 22.85 -11.80
CA ASP A 404 -10.44 23.00 -13.14
C ASP A 404 -11.98 22.94 -13.19
N LYS A 405 -12.65 22.45 -12.12
CA LYS A 405 -14.09 22.20 -12.12
C LYS A 405 -14.73 22.53 -10.78
N THR A 406 -15.48 23.64 -10.74
CA THR A 406 -16.34 23.97 -9.61
C THR A 406 -17.58 23.06 -9.63
N ILE A 407 -17.94 22.50 -8.48
CA ILE A 407 -19.09 21.60 -8.28
C ILE A 407 -20.23 22.31 -7.56
N LEU A 408 -19.93 23.14 -6.57
CA LEU A 408 -20.89 23.94 -5.82
C LEU A 408 -20.68 25.41 -6.13
N HIS A 409 -21.76 26.12 -6.38
CA HIS A 409 -21.76 27.52 -6.79
C HIS A 409 -22.63 28.35 -5.86
N ASN A 410 -22.02 29.30 -5.14
CA ASN A 410 -22.68 30.28 -4.30
C ASN A 410 -23.74 29.65 -3.36
N ILE A 411 -23.33 28.61 -2.64
CA ILE A 411 -24.22 27.89 -1.73
C ILE A 411 -24.52 28.75 -0.50
N LYS A 412 -25.82 29.00 -0.29
CA LYS A 412 -26.39 29.62 0.91
C LYS A 412 -27.29 28.62 1.59
N LEU A 413 -26.89 28.18 2.78
CA LEU A 413 -27.59 27.19 3.56
C LEU A 413 -27.58 27.62 5.02
N TYR A 414 -28.68 27.36 5.72
CA TYR A 414 -28.72 27.42 7.17
C TYR A 414 -29.56 26.26 7.72
N ALA A 415 -29.15 25.72 8.85
CA ALA A 415 -29.89 24.72 9.61
C ALA A 415 -29.87 25.15 11.07
N GLU A 416 -31.05 25.36 11.63
CA GLU A 416 -31.23 25.76 13.03
C GLU A 416 -31.08 24.53 13.95
N PRO A 417 -30.73 24.72 15.22
CA PRO A 417 -30.62 23.63 16.18
C PRO A 417 -31.86 22.75 16.23
N GLY A 418 -31.67 21.43 16.12
CA GLY A 418 -32.74 20.44 16.10
C GLY A 418 -33.53 20.34 14.79
N GLN A 419 -33.19 21.13 13.77
CA GLN A 419 -33.88 21.12 12.47
C GLN A 419 -33.47 19.95 11.59
N LYS A 420 -34.42 19.29 10.95
CA LYS A 420 -34.20 18.27 9.94
C LYS A 420 -34.20 18.90 8.54
N VAL A 421 -33.05 18.88 7.86
CA VAL A 421 -32.84 19.45 6.53
C VAL A 421 -32.65 18.32 5.51
N ALA A 422 -33.51 18.24 4.52
CA ALA A 422 -33.39 17.26 3.43
C ALA A 422 -32.79 17.88 2.17
N PHE A 423 -31.82 17.20 1.59
CA PHE A 423 -31.26 17.52 0.28
C PHE A 423 -31.89 16.65 -0.79
N VAL A 424 -32.49 17.28 -1.81
CA VAL A 424 -33.16 16.64 -2.94
C VAL A 424 -32.57 17.14 -4.25
N GLY A 425 -32.46 16.29 -5.26
CA GLY A 425 -31.92 16.64 -6.57
C GLY A 425 -31.34 15.42 -7.28
N SER A 426 -31.07 15.55 -8.58
CA SER A 426 -30.50 14.48 -9.40
C SER A 426 -29.12 14.02 -8.90
N THR A 427 -28.70 12.83 -9.35
CA THR A 427 -27.33 12.34 -9.12
C THR A 427 -26.32 13.35 -9.68
N GLY A 428 -25.27 13.65 -8.90
CA GLY A 428 -24.28 14.67 -9.27
C GLY A 428 -24.69 16.12 -9.01
N ALA A 429 -25.87 16.41 -8.44
CA ALA A 429 -26.31 17.78 -8.11
C ALA A 429 -25.48 18.45 -6.99
N GLY A 430 -24.61 17.72 -6.27
CA GLY A 430 -23.76 18.25 -5.20
C GLY A 430 -24.20 17.92 -3.78
N LYS A 431 -25.20 17.05 -3.57
CA LYS A 431 -25.72 16.67 -2.24
C LYS A 431 -24.64 16.13 -1.31
N THR A 432 -23.94 15.07 -1.73
CA THR A 432 -22.83 14.45 -0.98
C THR A 432 -21.65 15.41 -0.80
N THR A 433 -21.44 16.33 -1.74
CA THR A 433 -20.39 17.34 -1.63
C THR A 433 -20.67 18.29 -0.46
N ILE A 434 -21.92 18.72 -0.24
CA ILE A 434 -22.28 19.56 0.92
C ILE A 434 -21.99 18.82 2.23
N THR A 435 -22.37 17.55 2.34
CA THR A 435 -22.11 16.76 3.56
C THR A 435 -20.61 16.53 3.81
N ASN A 436 -19.82 16.33 2.75
CA ASN A 436 -18.36 16.25 2.85
C ASN A 436 -17.73 17.56 3.37
N LEU A 437 -18.31 18.71 3.02
CA LEU A 437 -17.85 20.02 3.51
C LEU A 437 -18.25 20.27 4.96
N ILE A 438 -19.42 19.80 5.43
CA ILE A 438 -19.83 19.86 6.84
C ILE A 438 -18.84 19.06 7.71
N ASN A 439 -18.42 17.87 7.26
CA ASN A 439 -17.41 17.04 7.92
C ASN A 439 -15.97 17.59 7.78
N ARG A 440 -15.79 18.64 6.97
CA ARG A 440 -14.48 19.20 6.65
C ARG A 440 -13.50 18.12 6.17
N PHE A 441 -13.98 17.18 5.35
CA PHE A 441 -13.11 16.25 4.60
C PHE A 441 -12.36 16.99 3.50
N TYR A 442 -12.91 18.10 3.06
CA TYR A 442 -12.32 19.04 2.11
C TYR A 442 -12.46 20.47 2.63
N ASP A 443 -11.45 21.28 2.40
CA ASP A 443 -11.52 22.71 2.70
C ASP A 443 -12.07 23.48 1.48
N ILE A 444 -12.91 24.49 1.72
CA ILE A 444 -13.56 25.30 0.67
C ILE A 444 -12.56 26.27 0.02
N GLN A 445 -12.80 26.62 -1.26
CA GLN A 445 -12.01 27.62 -1.98
C GLN A 445 -12.47 29.03 -1.69
N ASP A 446 -13.78 29.27 -1.61
CA ASP A 446 -14.37 30.58 -1.33
C ASP A 446 -15.61 30.48 -0.45
N GLY A 447 -15.99 31.57 0.20
CA GLY A 447 -17.11 31.62 1.13
C GLY A 447 -16.74 31.30 2.57
N LYS A 448 -17.76 30.99 3.40
CA LYS A 448 -17.58 30.65 4.82
C LYS A 448 -18.62 29.62 5.24
N ILE A 449 -18.17 28.59 5.96
CA ILE A 449 -19.03 27.67 6.69
C ILE A 449 -18.85 27.95 8.16
N LYS A 450 -19.95 28.12 8.88
CA LYS A 450 -19.94 28.34 10.34
C LYS A 450 -20.70 27.23 11.04
N TYR A 451 -20.24 26.87 12.21
CA TYR A 451 -20.85 25.95 13.15
C TYR A 451 -21.00 26.65 14.49
N ASP A 452 -22.22 26.79 14.99
CA ASP A 452 -22.59 27.62 16.16
C ASP A 452 -21.97 29.05 16.09
N GLY A 453 -22.03 29.66 14.90
CA GLY A 453 -21.47 30.97 14.64
C GLY A 453 -19.95 31.02 14.43
N ILE A 454 -19.21 29.93 14.73
CA ILE A 454 -17.76 29.83 14.60
C ILE A 454 -17.41 29.31 13.21
N ASN A 455 -16.46 29.95 12.51
CA ASN A 455 -15.96 29.43 11.23
C ASN A 455 -15.28 28.07 11.45
N ILE A 456 -15.73 27.04 10.70
CA ILE A 456 -15.21 25.67 10.85
C ILE A 456 -13.70 25.56 10.64
N ASN A 457 -13.08 26.48 9.89
CA ASN A 457 -11.62 26.50 9.71
C ASN A 457 -10.86 26.86 10.99
N LYS A 458 -11.54 27.46 12.00
CA LYS A 458 -10.96 27.74 13.32
C LYS A 458 -11.10 26.57 14.29
N ILE A 459 -12.04 25.64 14.03
CA ILE A 459 -12.29 24.47 14.87
C ILE A 459 -11.28 23.37 14.50
N LYS A 460 -10.70 22.70 15.49
CA LYS A 460 -9.87 21.52 15.24
C LYS A 460 -10.69 20.43 14.52
N LYS A 461 -10.14 19.86 13.45
CA LYS A 461 -10.85 18.84 12.65
C LYS A 461 -11.31 17.64 13.47
N ALA A 462 -10.47 17.18 14.41
CA ALA A 462 -10.83 16.08 15.29
C ALA A 462 -12.04 16.41 16.17
N ASP A 463 -12.08 17.61 16.74
CA ASP A 463 -13.16 18.08 17.60
C ASP A 463 -14.44 18.38 16.81
N LEU A 464 -14.31 18.93 15.60
CA LEU A 464 -15.43 19.09 14.68
C LEU A 464 -16.08 17.74 14.35
N ARG A 465 -15.27 16.77 13.91
CA ARG A 465 -15.77 15.43 13.53
C ARG A 465 -16.35 14.66 14.72
N ARG A 466 -15.82 14.88 15.92
CA ARG A 466 -16.36 14.29 17.16
C ARG A 466 -17.76 14.81 17.50
N SER A 467 -18.10 16.04 17.09
CA SER A 467 -19.43 16.61 17.29
C SER A 467 -20.45 16.19 16.22
N LEU A 468 -20.02 15.45 15.20
CA LEU A 468 -20.84 15.01 14.06
C LEU A 468 -21.01 13.50 14.05
N GLY A 469 -22.24 13.03 13.85
CA GLY A 469 -22.52 11.62 13.57
C GLY A 469 -22.81 11.43 12.09
N ILE A 470 -22.30 10.35 11.53
CA ILE A 470 -22.51 10.02 10.12
C ILE A 470 -23.05 8.60 9.95
N VAL A 471 -24.10 8.45 9.14
CA VAL A 471 -24.58 7.15 8.68
C VAL A 471 -24.55 7.19 7.15
N LEU A 472 -23.60 6.43 6.56
CA LEU A 472 -23.38 6.37 5.12
C LEU A 472 -24.28 5.31 4.47
N GLN A 473 -24.53 5.48 3.16
CA GLN A 473 -25.20 4.50 2.31
C GLN A 473 -24.46 3.16 2.32
N ASP A 474 -23.17 3.20 2.04
CA ASP A 474 -22.29 2.04 2.08
C ASP A 474 -21.72 1.90 3.51
N THR A 475 -22.33 1.01 4.27
CA THR A 475 -21.95 0.76 5.66
C THR A 475 -20.75 -0.16 5.72
N HIS A 476 -19.62 0.34 6.24
CA HIS A 476 -18.45 -0.46 6.53
C HIS A 476 -18.45 -0.96 7.98
N LEU A 477 -18.28 -2.28 8.14
CA LEU A 477 -18.11 -2.94 9.43
C LEU A 477 -16.69 -3.51 9.52
N PHE A 478 -16.10 -3.35 10.70
CA PHE A 478 -14.76 -3.85 10.97
C PHE A 478 -14.80 -5.30 11.44
N THR A 479 -13.72 -6.05 11.19
CA THR A 479 -13.54 -7.38 11.79
C THR A 479 -13.43 -7.24 13.30
N GLY A 480 -14.34 -7.90 14.03
CA GLY A 480 -14.51 -7.81 15.47
C GLY A 480 -15.91 -8.24 15.86
N THR A 481 -16.28 -8.10 17.13
CA THR A 481 -17.62 -8.43 17.59
C THR A 481 -18.67 -7.40 17.14
N VAL A 482 -19.95 -7.77 17.21
CA VAL A 482 -21.06 -6.81 17.02
C VAL A 482 -20.93 -5.66 18.02
N ALA A 483 -20.63 -5.98 19.30
CA ALA A 483 -20.40 -4.98 20.34
C ALA A 483 -19.25 -4.02 20.00
N ASP A 484 -18.11 -4.52 19.51
CA ASP A 484 -16.98 -3.69 19.08
C ASP A 484 -17.35 -2.75 17.94
N ASN A 485 -18.13 -3.22 17.00
CA ASN A 485 -18.61 -2.41 15.88
C ASN A 485 -19.54 -1.29 16.30
N ILE A 486 -20.41 -1.49 17.30
CA ILE A 486 -21.23 -0.43 17.89
C ILE A 486 -20.36 0.51 18.71
N ARG A 487 -19.51 -0.04 19.59
CA ARG A 487 -18.57 0.69 20.47
C ARG A 487 -17.58 1.56 19.71
N TYR A 488 -17.39 1.33 18.40
CA TYR A 488 -16.55 2.17 17.55
C TYR A 488 -16.97 3.66 17.57
N GLY A 489 -18.24 3.97 17.84
CA GLY A 489 -18.73 5.35 18.00
C GLY A 489 -18.29 6.00 19.33
N ASN A 490 -18.05 5.19 20.38
CA ASN A 490 -17.51 5.61 21.68
C ASN A 490 -16.77 4.42 22.30
N LEU A 491 -15.43 4.45 22.21
CA LEU A 491 -14.58 3.32 22.61
C LEU A 491 -14.63 3.02 24.12
N ASP A 492 -15.00 3.99 24.95
CA ASP A 492 -15.07 3.86 26.40
C ASP A 492 -16.47 3.43 26.89
N ALA A 493 -17.41 3.19 25.97
CA ALA A 493 -18.77 2.84 26.31
C ALA A 493 -18.89 1.44 26.96
N SER A 494 -19.72 1.35 27.99
CA SER A 494 -20.07 0.11 28.66
C SER A 494 -20.95 -0.80 27.81
N ASP A 495 -21.05 -2.09 28.18
CA ASP A 495 -21.93 -3.04 27.48
C ASP A 495 -23.41 -2.65 27.59
N GLU A 496 -23.80 -2.00 28.70
CA GLU A 496 -25.15 -1.48 28.90
C GLU A 496 -25.46 -0.34 27.93
N GLU A 497 -24.51 0.57 27.68
CA GLU A 497 -24.64 1.66 26.71
C GLU A 497 -24.69 1.13 25.29
N VAL A 498 -23.89 0.10 24.97
CA VAL A 498 -23.94 -0.61 23.67
C VAL A 498 -25.33 -1.21 23.44
N ALA A 499 -25.89 -1.90 24.42
CA ALA A 499 -27.23 -2.48 24.33
C ALA A 499 -28.32 -1.39 24.21
N LYS A 500 -28.18 -0.27 24.91
CA LYS A 500 -29.10 0.87 24.81
C LYS A 500 -29.05 1.50 23.42
N ALA A 501 -27.86 1.67 22.83
CA ALA A 501 -27.70 2.19 21.48
C ALA A 501 -28.28 1.23 20.43
N ALA A 502 -28.08 -0.07 20.60
CA ALA A 502 -28.65 -1.10 19.73
C ALA A 502 -30.18 -1.09 19.77
N LYS A 503 -30.80 -0.93 20.95
CA LYS A 503 -32.25 -0.80 21.11
C LYS A 503 -32.79 0.44 20.44
N LEU A 504 -32.13 1.60 20.61
CA LEU A 504 -32.50 2.85 19.94
C LEU A 504 -32.51 2.68 18.41
N ALA A 505 -31.52 1.98 17.89
CA ALA A 505 -31.36 1.70 16.45
C ALA A 505 -32.29 0.58 15.94
N ASN A 506 -33.10 -0.06 16.76
CA ASN A 506 -33.86 -1.28 16.45
C ASN A 506 -33.00 -2.48 16.01
N ALA A 507 -31.74 -2.52 16.45
CA ALA A 507 -30.79 -3.58 16.13
C ALA A 507 -30.85 -4.76 17.11
N ASP A 508 -31.21 -4.53 18.36
CA ASP A 508 -31.22 -5.49 19.46
C ASP A 508 -31.93 -6.82 19.10
N GLY A 509 -33.13 -6.72 18.52
CA GLY A 509 -33.95 -7.88 18.19
C GLY A 509 -33.35 -8.82 17.13
N PHE A 510 -32.44 -8.38 16.24
CA PHE A 510 -31.71 -9.30 15.37
C PHE A 510 -30.40 -9.74 16.01
N ILE A 511 -29.74 -8.90 16.80
CA ILE A 511 -28.49 -9.23 17.50
C ILE A 511 -28.72 -10.41 18.45
N GLU A 512 -29.80 -10.41 19.25
CA GLU A 512 -30.15 -11.50 20.15
C GLU A 512 -30.38 -12.84 19.43
N ARG A 513 -30.70 -12.83 18.14
CA ARG A 513 -30.87 -14.03 17.33
C ARG A 513 -29.59 -14.54 16.68
N LEU A 514 -28.51 -13.80 16.78
CA LEU A 514 -27.22 -14.28 16.33
C LEU A 514 -26.67 -15.36 17.30
N PRO A 515 -25.88 -16.31 16.81
CA PRO A 515 -25.41 -17.45 17.63
C PRO A 515 -24.74 -17.08 18.94
N GLN A 516 -24.07 -15.92 19.01
CA GLN A 516 -23.36 -15.41 20.18
C GLN A 516 -23.85 -14.01 20.57
N GLY A 517 -25.01 -13.56 20.06
CA GLY A 517 -25.54 -12.23 20.36
C GLY A 517 -24.55 -11.11 20.02
N TYR A 518 -24.28 -10.26 21.01
CA TYR A 518 -23.35 -9.14 20.88
C TYR A 518 -21.89 -9.56 20.68
N ASP A 519 -21.51 -10.77 21.11
CA ASP A 519 -20.15 -11.33 20.94
C ASP A 519 -19.96 -12.03 19.59
N THR A 520 -20.97 -12.02 18.73
CA THR A 520 -20.85 -12.60 17.37
C THR A 520 -19.78 -11.85 16.58
N VAL A 521 -18.78 -12.59 16.09
CA VAL A 521 -17.67 -12.04 15.32
C VAL A 521 -18.11 -11.78 13.87
N LEU A 522 -17.92 -10.58 13.43
CA LEU A 522 -18.12 -10.13 12.04
C LEU A 522 -16.81 -10.20 11.28
N THR A 523 -16.87 -10.66 10.03
CA THR A 523 -15.73 -10.76 9.11
C THR A 523 -16.11 -10.23 7.74
N GLY A 524 -15.12 -9.81 6.96
CA GLY A 524 -15.34 -9.42 5.57
C GLY A 524 -16.45 -8.37 5.39
N ASP A 525 -16.36 -7.26 6.11
CA ASP A 525 -17.35 -6.17 6.05
C ASP A 525 -18.79 -6.59 6.47
N GLY A 526 -18.88 -7.54 7.39
CA GLY A 526 -20.17 -8.09 7.84
C GLY A 526 -20.91 -8.86 6.73
N SER A 527 -20.18 -9.58 5.89
CA SER A 527 -20.74 -10.36 4.77
C SER A 527 -21.76 -11.41 5.20
N ASN A 528 -21.77 -11.80 6.48
CA ASN A 528 -22.73 -12.69 7.10
C ASN A 528 -24.04 -11.99 7.54
N LEU A 529 -24.15 -10.66 7.37
CA LEU A 529 -25.33 -9.86 7.69
C LEU A 529 -26.00 -9.36 6.42
N SER A 530 -27.33 -9.17 6.47
CA SER A 530 -28.04 -8.47 5.42
C SER A 530 -27.67 -6.98 5.38
N GLN A 531 -27.90 -6.31 4.25
CA GLN A 531 -27.61 -4.88 4.12
C GLN A 531 -28.36 -4.05 5.18
N GLY A 532 -29.62 -4.37 5.45
CA GLY A 532 -30.39 -3.67 6.49
C GLY A 532 -29.84 -3.89 7.89
N GLN A 533 -29.38 -5.12 8.22
CA GLN A 533 -28.73 -5.39 9.51
C GLN A 533 -27.44 -4.59 9.68
N ARG A 534 -26.62 -4.49 8.61
CA ARG A 534 -25.41 -3.65 8.63
C ARG A 534 -25.77 -2.19 8.87
N GLN A 535 -26.84 -1.69 8.24
CA GLN A 535 -27.29 -0.32 8.41
C GLN A 535 -27.80 -0.06 9.83
N LEU A 536 -28.53 -1.00 10.45
CA LEU A 536 -28.94 -0.89 11.86
C LEU A 536 -27.72 -0.79 12.80
N LEU A 537 -26.62 -1.52 12.53
CA LEU A 537 -25.38 -1.39 13.30
C LEU A 537 -24.71 -0.04 13.09
N ALA A 538 -24.75 0.53 11.88
CA ALA A 538 -24.25 1.89 11.63
C ALA A 538 -25.05 2.95 12.37
N ILE A 539 -26.39 2.80 12.44
CA ILE A 539 -27.26 3.67 13.23
C ILE A 539 -26.92 3.54 14.73
N ALA A 540 -26.72 2.32 15.24
CA ALA A 540 -26.32 2.09 16.63
C ALA A 540 -24.95 2.70 16.95
N ARG A 541 -24.00 2.62 16.01
CA ARG A 541 -22.68 3.28 16.11
C ARG A 541 -22.81 4.81 16.19
N ALA A 542 -23.70 5.41 15.42
CA ALA A 542 -23.97 6.84 15.51
C ALA A 542 -24.73 7.20 16.80
N ALA A 543 -25.62 6.32 17.28
CA ALA A 543 -26.38 6.54 18.50
C ALA A 543 -25.51 6.56 19.75
N ILE A 544 -24.52 5.67 19.86
CA ILE A 544 -23.62 5.60 21.03
C ILE A 544 -22.65 6.78 21.10
N ALA A 545 -22.35 7.40 19.96
CA ALA A 545 -21.53 8.62 19.90
C ALA A 545 -22.30 9.87 20.39
N ASP A 546 -23.63 9.81 20.42
CA ASP A 546 -24.56 10.85 20.85
C ASP A 546 -24.27 12.26 20.31
N PRO A 547 -24.05 12.43 19.01
CA PRO A 547 -23.68 13.72 18.44
C PRO A 547 -24.87 14.66 18.32
N PRO A 548 -24.70 15.99 18.49
CA PRO A 548 -25.80 16.96 18.30
C PRO A 548 -26.17 17.20 16.84
N VAL A 549 -25.26 16.90 15.91
CA VAL A 549 -25.52 17.01 14.46
C VAL A 549 -25.32 15.67 13.79
N LEU A 550 -26.27 15.32 12.91
CA LEU A 550 -26.28 14.08 12.16
C LEU A 550 -26.22 14.34 10.65
N ILE A 551 -25.49 13.48 9.98
CA ILE A 551 -25.45 13.41 8.51
C ILE A 551 -25.88 12.01 8.11
N LEU A 552 -26.99 11.92 7.38
CA LEU A 552 -27.58 10.65 6.99
C LEU A 552 -27.64 10.57 5.46
N ASP A 553 -27.05 9.52 4.90
CA ASP A 553 -27.19 9.20 3.46
C ASP A 553 -28.14 8.00 3.31
N GLU A 554 -29.37 8.28 2.83
CA GLU A 554 -30.47 7.33 2.79
C GLU A 554 -30.55 6.62 1.45
N ALA A 555 -29.82 5.51 1.28
CA ALA A 555 -30.04 4.62 0.14
C ALA A 555 -30.43 3.22 0.62
N THR A 556 -31.69 2.92 0.53
CA THR A 556 -32.29 1.65 1.01
C THR A 556 -32.90 0.83 -0.12
N SER A 557 -32.45 1.02 -1.35
CA SER A 557 -33.03 0.40 -2.57
C SER A 557 -32.98 -1.14 -2.62
N SER A 558 -32.29 -1.80 -1.68
CA SER A 558 -32.09 -3.26 -1.71
C SER A 558 -32.44 -3.95 -0.38
N ILE A 559 -33.29 -3.34 0.45
CA ILE A 559 -33.67 -3.87 1.77
C ILE A 559 -35.11 -4.38 1.71
N ASP A 560 -35.40 -5.52 2.35
CA ASP A 560 -36.76 -6.04 2.49
C ASP A 560 -37.64 -5.09 3.33
N THR A 561 -38.93 -5.07 3.05
CA THR A 561 -39.88 -4.12 3.63
C THR A 561 -39.91 -4.14 5.17
N ARG A 562 -39.70 -5.31 5.80
CA ARG A 562 -39.75 -5.42 7.26
C ARG A 562 -38.52 -4.77 7.88
N THR A 563 -37.35 -5.09 7.37
CA THR A 563 -36.06 -4.50 7.83
C THR A 563 -36.01 -3.01 7.53
N GLU A 564 -36.60 -2.60 6.41
CA GLU A 564 -36.77 -1.20 6.04
C GLU A 564 -37.54 -0.38 7.10
N HIS A 565 -38.64 -0.90 7.62
CA HIS A 565 -39.37 -0.24 8.72
C HIS A 565 -38.53 -0.12 10.00
N LEU A 566 -37.69 -1.14 10.31
CA LEU A 566 -36.83 -1.09 11.47
C LEU A 566 -35.72 -0.04 11.29
N VAL A 567 -35.11 0.03 10.11
CA VAL A 567 -34.08 1.03 9.76
C VAL A 567 -34.68 2.43 9.86
N GLN A 568 -35.87 2.65 9.26
CA GLN A 568 -36.53 3.95 9.30
C GLN A 568 -36.86 4.37 10.75
N GLY A 569 -37.45 3.47 11.55
CA GLY A 569 -37.72 3.73 12.96
C GLY A 569 -36.47 4.02 13.79
N GLY A 570 -35.38 3.31 13.52
CA GLY A 570 -34.08 3.58 14.15
C GLY A 570 -33.50 4.96 13.76
N MET A 571 -33.60 5.32 12.47
CA MET A 571 -33.21 6.65 12.00
C MET A 571 -34.05 7.76 12.60
N ASP A 572 -35.41 7.61 12.65
CA ASP A 572 -36.29 8.60 13.26
C ASP A 572 -36.01 8.81 14.75
N SER A 573 -35.72 7.71 15.47
CA SER A 573 -35.33 7.78 16.88
C SER A 573 -33.94 8.47 17.06
N LEU A 574 -33.01 8.20 16.16
CA LEU A 574 -31.68 8.83 16.18
C LEU A 574 -31.76 10.34 15.88
N MET A 575 -32.62 10.75 14.95
CA MET A 575 -32.79 12.16 14.54
C MET A 575 -33.47 13.03 15.60
N TYR A 576 -34.23 12.45 16.50
CA TYR A 576 -35.02 13.20 17.45
C TYR A 576 -34.18 14.14 18.33
N GLY A 577 -34.51 15.43 18.31
CA GLY A 577 -33.82 16.47 19.08
C GLY A 577 -32.45 16.90 18.54
N ARG A 578 -32.04 16.43 17.35
CA ARG A 578 -30.73 16.74 16.76
C ARG A 578 -30.87 17.46 15.43
N THR A 579 -29.94 18.36 15.15
CA THR A 579 -29.83 18.94 13.80
C THR A 579 -29.40 17.87 12.82
N THR A 580 -30.22 17.64 11.79
CA THR A 580 -29.99 16.50 10.88
C THR A 580 -29.96 16.94 9.43
N PHE A 581 -28.93 16.56 8.72
CA PHE A 581 -28.81 16.68 7.27
C PHE A 581 -29.05 15.32 6.63
N VAL A 582 -30.08 15.22 5.78
CA VAL A 582 -30.45 13.96 5.13
C VAL A 582 -30.30 14.10 3.63
N ILE A 583 -29.46 13.24 3.02
CA ILE A 583 -29.50 13.03 1.57
C ILE A 583 -30.66 12.07 1.32
N ALA A 584 -31.80 12.64 0.94
CA ALA A 584 -33.03 11.88 0.89
C ALA A 584 -33.25 11.24 -0.49
N HIS A 585 -33.42 9.92 -0.48
CA HIS A 585 -33.83 9.13 -1.64
C HIS A 585 -35.28 8.65 -1.52
N ARG A 586 -35.96 9.00 -0.42
CA ARG A 586 -37.35 8.60 -0.15
C ARG A 586 -38.27 9.81 0.02
N LEU A 587 -39.44 9.73 -0.59
CA LEU A 587 -40.45 10.77 -0.48
C LEU A 587 -40.96 10.96 0.96
N SER A 588 -41.02 9.89 1.77
CA SER A 588 -41.46 9.96 3.19
C SER A 588 -40.47 10.78 4.03
N THR A 589 -39.20 10.57 3.88
CA THR A 589 -38.16 11.30 4.62
C THR A 589 -38.13 12.77 4.22
N VAL A 590 -38.26 13.05 2.91
CA VAL A 590 -38.35 14.42 2.40
C VAL A 590 -39.56 15.13 2.97
N ARG A 591 -40.74 14.50 2.92
CA ARG A 591 -41.99 15.08 3.38
C ARG A 591 -41.98 15.49 4.86
N ASN A 592 -41.34 14.65 5.69
CA ASN A 592 -41.28 14.84 7.14
C ASN A 592 -40.07 15.70 7.57
N SER A 593 -39.44 16.43 6.66
CA SER A 593 -38.33 17.33 6.97
C SER A 593 -38.80 18.76 7.18
N ASP A 594 -38.19 19.48 8.13
CA ASP A 594 -38.56 20.86 8.45
C ASP A 594 -38.17 21.81 7.32
N ALA A 595 -37.06 21.53 6.66
CA ALA A 595 -36.62 22.26 5.49
C ALA A 595 -36.14 21.32 4.38
N ILE A 596 -36.59 21.58 3.16
CA ILE A 596 -36.17 20.86 1.96
C ILE A 596 -35.34 21.80 1.11
N MET A 597 -34.17 21.36 0.68
CA MET A 597 -33.29 22.08 -0.22
C MET A 597 -33.18 21.34 -1.54
N VAL A 598 -33.65 21.95 -2.62
CA VAL A 598 -33.57 21.39 -3.97
C VAL A 598 -32.28 21.86 -4.62
N LEU A 599 -31.43 20.90 -4.98
CA LEU A 599 -30.15 21.14 -5.65
C LEU A 599 -30.28 20.79 -7.13
N GLU A 600 -29.77 21.68 -7.97
CA GLU A 600 -29.60 21.45 -9.40
C GLU A 600 -28.29 22.08 -9.86
N GLN A 601 -27.45 21.31 -10.55
CA GLN A 601 -26.16 21.75 -11.09
C GLN A 601 -25.30 22.53 -10.09
N GLY A 602 -25.20 22.04 -8.86
CA GLY A 602 -24.38 22.63 -7.81
C GLY A 602 -24.92 23.92 -7.19
N ARG A 603 -26.22 24.21 -7.37
CA ARG A 603 -26.90 25.39 -6.79
C ARG A 603 -28.13 24.96 -6.00
N ILE A 604 -28.44 25.66 -4.91
CA ILE A 604 -29.72 25.53 -4.23
C ILE A 604 -30.72 26.43 -4.97
N ILE A 605 -31.68 25.80 -5.66
CA ILE A 605 -32.69 26.52 -6.47
C ILE A 605 -33.97 26.77 -5.73
N GLU A 606 -34.33 25.90 -4.78
CA GLU A 606 -35.53 26.04 -3.95
C GLU A 606 -35.21 25.67 -2.51
N ARG A 607 -35.89 26.38 -1.57
CA ARG A 607 -35.90 26.06 -0.14
C ARG A 607 -37.29 26.30 0.44
N GLY A 608 -37.75 25.41 1.30
CA GLY A 608 -39.01 25.54 2.01
C GLY A 608 -39.46 24.26 2.70
N SER A 609 -40.64 24.28 3.34
CA SER A 609 -41.30 23.08 3.80
C SER A 609 -41.99 22.35 2.63
N HIS A 610 -42.37 21.07 2.85
CA HIS A 610 -43.12 20.29 1.87
C HIS A 610 -44.32 21.07 1.30
N GLU A 611 -45.15 21.60 2.18
CA GLU A 611 -46.38 22.32 1.79
C GLU A 611 -46.06 23.57 0.96
N SER A 612 -45.08 24.35 1.39
CA SER A 612 -44.70 25.59 0.69
C SER A 612 -44.11 25.34 -0.71
N LEU A 613 -43.34 24.25 -0.87
CA LEU A 613 -42.73 23.90 -2.16
C LEU A 613 -43.74 23.25 -3.11
N ILE A 614 -44.70 22.46 -2.60
CA ILE A 614 -45.84 21.95 -3.40
C ILE A 614 -46.67 23.11 -3.93
N ALA A 615 -46.99 24.09 -3.06
CA ALA A 615 -47.76 25.27 -3.46
C ALA A 615 -47.08 26.14 -4.53
N LYS A 616 -45.74 26.18 -4.55
CA LYS A 616 -44.95 26.89 -5.57
C LYS A 616 -44.97 26.21 -6.93
N ALA A 617 -45.34 24.92 -7.01
CA ALA A 617 -45.36 24.12 -8.24
C ALA A 617 -44.02 24.16 -9.04
N GLY A 618 -42.92 24.29 -8.35
CA GLY A 618 -41.58 24.42 -8.93
C GLY A 618 -40.92 23.07 -9.20
N LYS A 619 -39.57 23.02 -9.12
CA LYS A 619 -38.78 21.80 -9.36
C LYS A 619 -39.09 20.71 -8.34
N TYR A 620 -39.27 21.06 -7.05
CA TYR A 620 -39.66 20.13 -6.02
C TYR A 620 -41.02 19.44 -6.34
N TYR A 621 -42.00 20.19 -6.78
CA TYR A 621 -43.28 19.65 -7.20
C TYR A 621 -43.15 18.64 -8.33
N GLN A 622 -42.32 18.94 -9.34
CA GLN A 622 -42.02 18.03 -10.45
C GLN A 622 -41.38 16.73 -9.98
N LEU A 623 -40.36 16.81 -9.08
CA LEU A 623 -39.71 15.65 -8.49
C LEU A 623 -40.68 14.81 -7.64
N TYR A 624 -41.53 15.46 -6.84
CA TYR A 624 -42.49 14.80 -5.96
C TYR A 624 -43.62 14.09 -6.73
N THR A 625 -44.12 14.69 -7.81
CA THR A 625 -45.23 14.14 -8.61
C THR A 625 -44.79 13.10 -9.65
N GLY A 626 -43.48 12.79 -9.74
CA GLY A 626 -42.95 11.83 -10.70
C GLY A 626 -42.89 12.38 -12.14
N ALA A 627 -43.09 13.69 -12.34
CA ALA A 627 -42.90 14.33 -13.65
C ALA A 627 -41.43 14.32 -14.12
N PHE A 628 -40.49 14.08 -13.17
CA PHE A 628 -39.11 13.69 -13.41
C PHE A 628 -38.76 12.53 -12.48
N GLU A 629 -38.22 11.45 -13.00
CA GLU A 629 -37.75 10.34 -12.19
C GLU A 629 -36.61 10.81 -11.27
N LEU A 630 -36.73 10.47 -9.98
CA LEU A 630 -35.61 10.52 -9.04
C LEU A 630 -34.67 9.35 -9.40
N GLU A 631 -33.84 9.50 -10.44
CA GLU A 631 -32.76 8.57 -10.75
C GLU A 631 -31.64 8.60 -9.71
#